data_17281694f84e2cdd1185b0cebafbc505
#
_entry.id   17281694f84e2cdd1185b0cebafbc505
#
_cell.length_a   1.000
_cell.length_b   1.000
_cell.length_c   1.000
_cell.angle_alpha   90.00
_cell.angle_beta   90.00
_cell.angle_gamma   90.00
#
_symmetry.space_group_name_H-M   'P 1'
#
loop_
_entity.id
_entity.type
_entity.pdbx_description
1 polymer ?
#
loop_
_entity_poly.entity_id
_entity_poly.type
_entity_poly.pdbx_seq_one_letter_code
_entity_poly.pdbx_strand_id
1 'polypeptide(L)'
;MSGVTRSRSPSSVTFPRRAFSAGLAAAGGLAALGFPGRRAQAKTTITWMGWQGYETPILAGDFVATHDIDFQPTFIASNEEIITKLQAGGIGKTDLITMYFGYLPLMAEGGLLEPIDPARIAAFGDLVPQFTSQESIRYNGQLMGIPWNWGSLPIMYDPAVITAPPASWFDVMKPEYKGKVAMVDDPLGNLLVWGRTVTGAEVGTLLTKEQLAKVIDFMIEVKTKQARAFFATYGDMADAFARNEIVITTIGWEAVAVWAKQKGKQIAYSIPQEGTGMFMDCLCIPKDCPHVDLVYGLINHILSPEPQNQFATEQSAGITNLKAVPLLPEDLRKSYNYADIDGFMQRARLYPVPPTKEGQYATYDDFLEEYERLKRA
;
A
#
# COMPACT_ATOMS: atom_id res chain seq x y z
N MET A 1 41.19 -55.90 7.03
CA MET A 1 41.18 -55.26 8.33
C MET A 1 40.11 -54.18 8.25
N SER A 2 38.84 -54.51 8.40
CA SER A 2 37.95 -54.64 9.58
C SER A 2 37.98 -53.39 10.48
N GLY A 3 36.89 -52.66 10.40
CA GLY A 3 36.57 -51.55 11.28
C GLY A 3 35.08 -51.16 11.12
N VAL A 4 34.21 -51.92 11.81
CA VAL A 4 32.79 -51.75 11.94
C VAL A 4 32.52 -50.60 12.92
N THR A 5 31.76 -49.60 12.55
CA THR A 5 31.17 -48.64 13.50
C THR A 5 29.65 -48.75 13.54
N ARG A 6 29.16 -49.02 14.73
CA ARG A 6 27.76 -49.30 15.10
C ARG A 6 26.92 -48.04 15.10
N SER A 7 25.75 -48.14 14.50
CA SER A 7 24.61 -47.21 14.66
C SER A 7 24.06 -47.26 16.08
N ARG A 8 23.82 -46.09 16.67
CA ARG A 8 23.00 -45.93 17.90
C ARG A 8 21.64 -45.36 17.51
N SER A 9 20.61 -46.15 17.82
CA SER A 9 19.19 -45.76 17.77
C SER A 9 18.86 -44.84 18.94
N PRO A 10 17.91 -43.86 18.79
CA PRO A 10 17.44 -43.06 19.93
C PRO A 10 16.40 -43.83 20.73
N SER A 11 16.57 -43.77 22.04
CA SER A 11 15.72 -44.37 23.06
C SER A 11 14.36 -43.67 23.15
N SER A 12 13.31 -44.49 23.15
CA SER A 12 11.92 -44.14 23.44
C SER A 12 11.74 -43.80 24.93
N VAL A 13 11.20 -42.63 25.21
CA VAL A 13 10.75 -42.26 26.56
C VAL A 13 9.27 -42.61 26.69
N THR A 14 9.01 -43.61 27.55
CA THR A 14 7.65 -44.08 27.92
C THR A 14 7.20 -43.36 29.18
N PHE A 15 6.05 -42.70 29.13
CA PHE A 15 5.38 -42.13 30.34
C PHE A 15 4.43 -43.18 30.93
N PRO A 16 4.40 -43.35 32.27
CA PRO A 16 3.51 -44.31 32.93
C PRO A 16 2.10 -43.73 33.15
N ARG A 17 1.09 -44.49 32.72
CA ARG A 17 -0.31 -44.34 33.15
C ARG A 17 -0.47 -44.90 34.55
N ARG A 18 -0.90 -44.08 35.51
CA ARG A 18 -1.57 -44.49 36.74
C ARG A 18 -2.56 -43.42 37.18
N ALA A 19 -3.81 -43.68 37.01
CA ALA A 19 -4.82 -44.14 37.98
C ALA A 19 -5.35 -43.00 38.83
N PHE A 20 -6.54 -42.51 38.45
CA PHE A 20 -7.43 -41.72 39.29
C PHE A 20 -8.43 -42.66 39.96
N SER A 21 -8.44 -42.73 41.25
CA SER A 21 -9.53 -43.27 42.02
C SER A 21 -10.03 -42.24 43.04
N ALA A 22 -11.29 -41.97 42.89
CA ALA A 22 -12.35 -41.49 43.76
C ALA A 22 -12.04 -41.05 45.18
N GLY A 23 -12.55 -39.90 45.54
CA GLY A 23 -12.85 -39.47 46.91
C GLY A 23 -14.05 -38.51 46.87
N LEU A 24 -15.18 -39.00 47.34
CA LEU A 24 -16.45 -38.28 47.50
C LEU A 24 -16.56 -37.70 48.91
N ALA A 25 -17.23 -36.53 48.99
CA ALA A 25 -18.00 -35.96 50.07
C ALA A 25 -17.30 -35.17 51.20
N ALA A 26 -17.58 -33.86 51.20
CA ALA A 26 -18.19 -33.22 52.38
C ALA A 26 -18.83 -31.87 51.93
N ALA A 27 -20.10 -31.72 52.27
CA ALA A 27 -20.91 -30.55 52.05
C ALA A 27 -20.50 -29.39 52.97
N GLY A 28 -20.44 -28.17 52.39
CA GLY A 28 -20.29 -26.92 53.11
C GLY A 28 -20.79 -25.76 52.23
N GLY A 29 -22.05 -25.34 52.47
CA GLY A 29 -22.62 -24.22 51.74
C GLY A 29 -21.93 -22.92 52.00
N LEU A 30 -21.49 -22.26 50.95
CA LEU A 30 -21.17 -20.84 50.89
C LEU A 30 -22.04 -20.21 49.80
N ALA A 31 -22.89 -19.31 50.24
CA ALA A 31 -23.75 -18.51 49.37
C ALA A 31 -22.89 -17.84 48.28
N ALA A 32 -23.13 -18.23 47.05
CA ALA A 32 -22.59 -17.56 45.87
C ALA A 32 -23.19 -16.14 45.82
N LEU A 33 -22.45 -15.17 46.29
CA LEU A 33 -22.61 -13.79 45.86
C LEU A 33 -22.22 -13.80 44.37
N GLY A 34 -23.26 -13.88 43.52
CA GLY A 34 -23.10 -13.81 42.07
C GLY A 34 -22.58 -12.43 41.67
N PHE A 35 -21.26 -12.30 41.56
CA PHE A 35 -20.70 -11.30 40.71
C PHE A 35 -21.12 -11.69 39.29
N PRO A 36 -21.85 -10.80 38.55
CA PRO A 36 -22.06 -11.03 37.14
C PRO A 36 -20.66 -11.02 36.50
N GLY A 37 -20.12 -12.21 36.27
CA GLY A 37 -18.92 -12.35 35.47
C GLY A 37 -19.23 -11.68 34.12
N ARG A 38 -18.62 -10.52 33.89
CA ARG A 38 -18.56 -9.95 32.56
C ARG A 38 -18.03 -11.08 31.65
N ARG A 39 -18.90 -11.74 30.90
CA ARG A 39 -18.46 -12.62 29.83
C ARG A 39 -17.51 -11.77 29.00
N ALA A 40 -16.24 -12.16 28.94
CA ALA A 40 -15.32 -11.59 27.96
C ALA A 40 -16.00 -11.77 26.60
N GLN A 41 -16.51 -10.67 26.07
CA GLN A 41 -17.08 -10.67 24.73
C GLN A 41 -15.90 -10.95 23.79
N ALA A 42 -16.03 -11.96 22.94
CA ALA A 42 -14.98 -12.24 21.95
C ALA A 42 -14.82 -11.00 21.09
N LYS A 43 -13.57 -10.60 20.86
CA LYS A 43 -13.28 -9.48 19.98
C LYS A 43 -13.80 -9.75 18.59
N THR A 44 -14.27 -8.71 17.92
CA THR A 44 -14.64 -8.79 16.51
C THR A 44 -13.39 -8.74 15.64
N THR A 45 -13.12 -9.76 14.87
CA THR A 45 -11.99 -9.76 13.95
C THR A 45 -12.33 -8.86 12.77
N ILE A 46 -11.48 -7.86 12.51
CA ILE A 46 -11.53 -7.01 11.32
C ILE A 46 -10.28 -7.29 10.48
N THR A 47 -10.51 -7.76 9.27
CA THR A 47 -9.46 -8.04 8.29
C THR A 47 -9.29 -6.85 7.35
N TRP A 48 -8.04 -6.54 7.05
CA TRP A 48 -7.70 -5.44 6.15
C TRP A 48 -6.56 -5.82 5.22
N MET A 49 -6.57 -5.31 3.98
CA MET A 49 -5.45 -5.42 3.04
C MET A 49 -5.01 -4.03 2.56
N GLY A 50 -3.71 -3.78 2.59
CA GLY A 50 -3.11 -2.51 2.16
C GLY A 50 -1.60 -2.48 2.27
N TRP A 51 -1.03 -1.35 1.93
CA TRP A 51 0.41 -1.12 1.98
C TRP A 51 0.93 -1.05 3.42
N GLN A 52 2.17 -1.50 3.63
CA GLN A 52 2.87 -1.31 4.90
C GLN A 52 2.89 0.18 5.28
N GLY A 53 2.55 0.48 6.54
CA GLY A 53 2.44 1.85 7.04
C GLY A 53 1.01 2.43 6.96
N TYR A 54 0.13 1.86 6.15
CA TYR A 54 -1.26 2.30 6.03
C TYR A 54 -2.15 1.85 7.19
N GLU A 55 -1.67 0.95 8.03
CA GLU A 55 -2.30 0.57 9.29
C GLU A 55 -2.22 1.65 10.37
N THR A 56 -1.31 2.62 10.23
CA THR A 56 -1.09 3.70 11.21
C THR A 56 -2.38 4.40 11.64
N PRO A 57 -3.24 4.93 10.73
CA PRO A 57 -4.46 5.63 11.15
C PRO A 57 -5.53 4.68 11.68
N ILE A 58 -5.48 3.38 11.33
CA ILE A 58 -6.37 2.37 11.89
C ILE A 58 -6.07 2.15 13.37
N LEU A 59 -4.77 2.11 13.71
CA LEU A 59 -4.27 1.86 15.05
C LEU A 59 -4.15 3.13 15.89
N ALA A 60 -4.36 4.31 15.31
CA ALA A 60 -4.31 5.59 16.01
C ALA A 60 -5.39 5.67 17.09
N GLY A 61 -5.08 6.33 18.21
CA GLY A 61 -6.03 6.54 19.30
C GLY A 61 -6.52 5.23 19.92
N ASP A 62 -7.79 5.19 20.29
CA ASP A 62 -8.39 4.09 21.06
C ASP A 62 -9.54 3.35 20.34
N PHE A 63 -9.80 3.66 19.06
CA PHE A 63 -10.92 3.09 18.31
C PHE A 63 -10.92 1.55 18.33
N VAL A 64 -9.76 0.94 18.02
CA VAL A 64 -9.61 -0.53 17.98
C VAL A 64 -9.89 -1.14 19.38
N ALA A 65 -9.41 -0.49 20.44
CA ALA A 65 -9.60 -0.96 21.80
C ALA A 65 -11.05 -0.77 22.30
N THR A 66 -11.66 0.39 22.02
CA THR A 66 -13.02 0.73 22.48
C THR A 66 -14.11 -0.06 21.78
N HIS A 67 -13.84 -0.56 20.57
CA HIS A 67 -14.76 -1.40 19.80
C HIS A 67 -14.45 -2.91 19.92
N ASP A 68 -13.55 -3.31 20.83
CA ASP A 68 -13.14 -4.72 21.03
C ASP A 68 -12.73 -5.39 19.69
N ILE A 69 -11.93 -4.68 18.87
CA ILE A 69 -11.47 -5.17 17.57
C ILE A 69 -10.20 -6.01 17.75
N ASP A 70 -10.17 -7.18 17.06
CA ASP A 70 -8.97 -7.94 16.75
C ASP A 70 -8.58 -7.62 15.29
N PHE A 71 -7.65 -6.67 15.11
CA PHE A 71 -7.25 -6.17 13.80
C PHE A 71 -6.24 -7.10 13.15
N GLN A 72 -6.56 -7.61 11.95
CA GLN A 72 -5.77 -8.58 11.19
C GLN A 72 -5.33 -7.96 9.84
N PRO A 73 -4.15 -7.34 9.78
CA PRO A 73 -3.62 -6.77 8.54
C PRO A 73 -3.04 -7.83 7.61
N THR A 74 -3.21 -7.62 6.32
CA THR A 74 -2.47 -8.28 5.24
C THR A 74 -1.76 -7.21 4.44
N PHE A 75 -0.43 -7.14 4.54
CA PHE A 75 0.36 -6.22 3.74
C PHE A 75 0.53 -6.75 2.33
N ILE A 76 0.47 -5.84 1.37
CA ILE A 76 0.57 -6.11 -0.06
C ILE A 76 1.84 -5.53 -0.65
N ALA A 77 2.30 -6.11 -1.75
CA ALA A 77 3.39 -5.60 -2.58
C ALA A 77 2.88 -4.88 -3.84
N SER A 78 1.64 -5.16 -4.27
CA SER A 78 0.99 -4.49 -5.41
C SER A 78 -0.53 -4.46 -5.29
N ASN A 79 -1.20 -3.59 -6.06
CA ASN A 79 -2.66 -3.53 -6.11
C ASN A 79 -3.27 -4.82 -6.69
N GLU A 80 -2.59 -5.45 -7.63
CA GLU A 80 -3.00 -6.70 -8.27
C GLU A 80 -3.12 -7.85 -7.29
N GLU A 81 -2.32 -7.83 -6.23
CA GLU A 81 -2.37 -8.83 -5.15
C GLU A 81 -3.70 -8.77 -4.41
N ILE A 82 -4.27 -7.58 -4.18
CA ILE A 82 -5.60 -7.42 -3.56
C ILE A 82 -6.67 -8.05 -4.45
N ILE A 83 -6.67 -7.73 -5.76
CA ILE A 83 -7.64 -8.27 -6.73
C ILE A 83 -7.57 -9.80 -6.72
N THR A 84 -6.36 -10.34 -6.84
CA THR A 84 -6.14 -11.79 -6.84
C THR A 84 -6.63 -12.46 -5.56
N LYS A 85 -6.34 -11.88 -4.39
CA LYS A 85 -6.77 -12.42 -3.09
C LYS A 85 -8.30 -12.38 -2.93
N LEU A 86 -8.97 -11.31 -3.37
CA LEU A 86 -10.43 -11.23 -3.34
C LEU A 86 -11.06 -12.29 -4.25
N GLN A 87 -10.55 -12.44 -5.48
CA GLN A 87 -11.03 -13.45 -6.44
C GLN A 87 -10.76 -14.89 -5.97
N ALA A 88 -9.66 -15.12 -5.26
CA ALA A 88 -9.30 -16.42 -4.69
C ALA A 88 -10.08 -16.80 -3.42
N GLY A 89 -11.20 -16.12 -3.12
CA GLY A 89 -12.08 -16.43 -2.00
C GLY A 89 -11.97 -15.48 -0.80
N GLY A 90 -11.46 -14.27 -1.01
CA GLY A 90 -11.45 -13.18 -0.02
C GLY A 90 -12.81 -12.48 0.13
N ILE A 91 -13.71 -12.59 -0.86
CA ILE A 91 -15.08 -12.05 -0.79
C ILE A 91 -15.83 -12.70 0.37
N GLY A 92 -16.56 -11.89 1.14
CA GLY A 92 -17.27 -12.33 2.35
C GLY A 92 -16.36 -12.64 3.55
N LYS A 93 -15.03 -12.36 3.43
CA LYS A 93 -14.03 -12.59 4.49
C LYS A 93 -13.12 -11.40 4.72
N THR A 94 -13.10 -10.45 3.81
CA THR A 94 -12.29 -9.23 3.93
C THR A 94 -13.22 -8.07 4.24
N ASP A 95 -12.85 -7.26 5.25
CA ASP A 95 -13.71 -6.18 5.73
C ASP A 95 -13.39 -4.84 5.06
N LEU A 96 -12.10 -4.52 4.90
CA LEU A 96 -11.66 -3.25 4.35
C LEU A 96 -10.41 -3.45 3.51
N ILE A 97 -10.30 -2.71 2.42
CA ILE A 97 -9.08 -2.66 1.60
C ILE A 97 -8.69 -1.23 1.29
N THR A 98 -7.42 -1.03 0.99
CA THR A 98 -6.91 0.21 0.42
C THR A 98 -6.46 -0.04 -1.00
N MET A 99 -7.02 0.71 -1.97
CA MET A 99 -6.80 0.47 -3.39
C MET A 99 -6.56 1.78 -4.13
N TYR A 100 -5.62 1.78 -5.07
CA TYR A 100 -5.45 2.89 -6.00
C TYR A 100 -6.75 3.17 -6.77
N PHE A 101 -7.16 4.43 -6.82
CA PHE A 101 -8.47 4.86 -7.35
C PHE A 101 -8.77 4.36 -8.77
N GLY A 102 -7.74 4.23 -9.61
CA GLY A 102 -7.88 3.81 -11.00
C GLY A 102 -8.37 2.38 -11.18
N TYR A 103 -8.24 1.51 -10.16
CA TYR A 103 -8.76 0.14 -10.19
C TYR A 103 -10.24 0.01 -9.81
N LEU A 104 -10.83 1.03 -9.21
CA LEU A 104 -12.18 0.92 -8.69
C LEU A 104 -13.23 0.57 -9.76
N PRO A 105 -13.18 1.16 -10.99
CA PRO A 105 -14.11 0.76 -12.06
C PRO A 105 -13.96 -0.72 -12.44
N LEU A 106 -12.72 -1.21 -12.57
CA LEU A 106 -12.44 -2.61 -12.88
C LEU A 106 -12.97 -3.54 -11.78
N MET A 107 -12.70 -3.21 -10.52
CA MET A 107 -13.14 -4.01 -9.38
C MET A 107 -14.66 -4.01 -9.22
N ALA A 108 -15.31 -2.87 -9.46
CA ALA A 108 -16.77 -2.75 -9.41
C ALA A 108 -17.45 -3.51 -10.56
N GLU A 109 -16.92 -3.43 -11.79
CA GLU A 109 -17.37 -4.22 -12.94
C GLU A 109 -17.23 -5.73 -12.64
N GLY A 110 -16.15 -6.12 -11.97
CA GLY A 110 -15.90 -7.50 -11.53
C GLY A 110 -16.71 -7.93 -10.30
N GLY A 111 -17.56 -7.07 -9.74
CA GLY A 111 -18.40 -7.39 -8.57
C GLY A 111 -17.61 -7.62 -7.29
N LEU A 112 -16.44 -7.00 -7.14
CA LEU A 112 -15.54 -7.18 -5.99
C LEU A 112 -15.79 -6.18 -4.86
N LEU A 113 -16.54 -5.10 -5.10
CA LEU A 113 -16.77 -3.99 -4.16
C LEU A 113 -18.25 -3.80 -3.83
N GLU A 114 -18.51 -3.33 -2.62
CA GLU A 114 -19.78 -2.75 -2.22
C GLU A 114 -19.79 -1.23 -2.46
N PRO A 115 -20.92 -0.65 -2.89
CA PRO A 115 -21.08 0.80 -2.91
C PRO A 115 -21.01 1.40 -1.50
N ILE A 116 -20.39 2.58 -1.40
CA ILE A 116 -20.30 3.33 -0.16
C ILE A 116 -21.33 4.45 -0.16
N ASP A 117 -22.12 4.54 0.91
CA ASP A 117 -23.03 5.67 1.13
C ASP A 117 -22.24 6.87 1.70
N PRO A 118 -22.06 7.96 0.94
CA PRO A 118 -21.32 9.12 1.42
C PRO A 118 -22.00 9.82 2.61
N ALA A 119 -23.30 9.63 2.82
CA ALA A 119 -24.01 10.19 3.96
C ALA A 119 -23.58 9.55 5.30
N ARG A 120 -23.00 8.36 5.27
CA ARG A 120 -22.42 7.68 6.43
C ARG A 120 -20.97 8.07 6.72
N ILE A 121 -20.36 8.90 5.89
CA ILE A 121 -18.97 9.38 6.03
C ILE A 121 -18.99 10.83 6.53
N ALA A 122 -18.79 11.01 7.84
CA ALA A 122 -18.90 12.30 8.50
C ALA A 122 -17.97 13.37 7.91
N ALA A 123 -16.77 12.99 7.48
CA ALA A 123 -15.77 13.88 6.91
C ALA A 123 -15.91 14.07 5.39
N PHE A 124 -16.91 13.47 4.70
CA PHE A 124 -16.93 13.46 3.24
C PHE A 124 -16.90 14.87 2.61
N GLY A 125 -17.61 15.82 3.19
CA GLY A 125 -17.60 17.23 2.73
C GLY A 125 -16.32 18.00 3.09
N ASP A 126 -15.45 17.45 3.92
CA ASP A 126 -14.18 18.04 4.34
C ASP A 126 -12.98 17.47 3.54
N LEU A 127 -13.23 16.47 2.69
CA LEU A 127 -12.19 15.86 1.85
C LEU A 127 -11.85 16.78 0.67
N VAL A 128 -10.63 16.66 0.16
CA VAL A 128 -10.13 17.40 -1.01
C VAL A 128 -11.09 17.22 -2.20
N PRO A 129 -11.73 18.31 -2.70
CA PRO A 129 -12.74 18.23 -3.76
C PRO A 129 -12.20 17.64 -5.07
N GLN A 130 -10.95 17.93 -5.43
CA GLN A 130 -10.29 17.38 -6.62
C GLN A 130 -10.23 15.84 -6.61
N PHE A 131 -10.21 15.23 -5.44
CA PHE A 131 -10.17 13.78 -5.29
C PHE A 131 -11.56 13.17 -5.22
N THR A 132 -12.49 13.79 -4.50
CA THR A 132 -13.87 13.27 -4.39
C THR A 132 -14.68 13.45 -5.67
N SER A 133 -14.25 14.32 -6.58
CA SER A 133 -14.87 14.54 -7.90
C SER A 133 -14.36 13.60 -9.00
N GLN A 134 -13.35 12.76 -8.73
CA GLN A 134 -12.85 11.81 -9.74
C GLN A 134 -13.94 10.81 -10.14
N GLU A 135 -14.21 10.71 -11.45
CA GLU A 135 -15.19 9.74 -11.98
C GLU A 135 -14.78 8.30 -11.70
N SER A 136 -13.48 8.00 -11.68
CA SER A 136 -12.96 6.65 -11.43
C SER A 136 -13.21 6.12 -10.02
N ILE A 137 -13.63 6.96 -9.06
CA ILE A 137 -14.08 6.44 -7.76
C ILE A 137 -15.55 6.03 -7.75
N ARG A 138 -16.22 6.12 -8.91
CA ARG A 138 -17.65 5.80 -9.08
C ARG A 138 -17.84 4.72 -10.13
N TYR A 139 -18.90 3.96 -9.95
CA TYR A 139 -19.37 2.99 -10.93
C TYR A 139 -20.90 3.02 -10.96
N ASN A 140 -21.48 3.22 -12.15
CA ASN A 140 -22.93 3.41 -12.34
C ASN A 140 -23.53 4.49 -11.39
N GLY A 141 -22.78 5.59 -11.18
CA GLY A 141 -23.17 6.70 -10.31
C GLY A 141 -22.98 6.43 -8.81
N GLN A 142 -22.66 5.22 -8.40
CA GLN A 142 -22.42 4.84 -7.00
C GLN A 142 -20.93 5.02 -6.64
N LEU A 143 -20.68 5.49 -5.42
CA LEU A 143 -19.32 5.65 -4.89
C LEU A 143 -18.75 4.29 -4.47
N MET A 144 -17.58 3.91 -4.99
CA MET A 144 -16.93 2.61 -4.75
C MET A 144 -15.73 2.71 -3.81
N GLY A 145 -15.27 3.91 -3.50
CA GLY A 145 -14.17 4.13 -2.57
C GLY A 145 -14.09 5.57 -2.11
N ILE A 146 -13.52 5.76 -0.92
CA ILE A 146 -13.31 7.07 -0.31
C ILE A 146 -11.83 7.43 -0.40
N PRO A 147 -11.43 8.49 -1.12
CA PRO A 147 -10.05 8.98 -1.11
C PRO A 147 -9.61 9.32 0.32
N TRP A 148 -8.47 8.78 0.76
CA TRP A 148 -8.01 9.00 2.13
C TRP A 148 -6.55 9.44 2.25
N ASN A 149 -5.72 9.06 1.29
CA ASN A 149 -4.34 9.52 1.18
C ASN A 149 -3.94 9.75 -0.26
N TRP A 150 -2.82 10.43 -0.47
CA TRP A 150 -2.25 10.69 -1.77
C TRP A 150 -0.78 11.05 -1.66
N GLY A 151 -0.08 10.96 -2.78
CA GLY A 151 1.32 11.35 -2.87
C GLY A 151 1.83 11.27 -4.30
N SER A 152 3.12 11.55 -4.47
CA SER A 152 3.79 11.42 -5.74
C SER A 152 4.68 10.18 -5.77
N LEU A 153 5.15 9.84 -6.96
CA LEU A 153 6.16 8.82 -7.19
C LEU A 153 7.48 9.51 -7.59
N PRO A 154 8.22 10.08 -6.62
CA PRO A 154 9.42 10.86 -6.93
C PRO A 154 10.61 9.97 -7.24
N ILE A 155 11.65 10.55 -7.81
CA ILE A 155 12.98 9.95 -7.82
C ILE A 155 13.59 10.12 -6.43
N MET A 156 14.02 9.03 -5.79
CA MET A 156 14.71 9.07 -4.51
C MET A 156 16.22 9.00 -4.75
N TYR A 157 17.02 9.72 -3.96
CA TYR A 157 18.47 9.72 -4.13
C TYR A 157 19.22 9.99 -2.82
N ASP A 158 20.48 9.55 -2.78
CA ASP A 158 21.41 9.82 -1.68
C ASP A 158 22.10 11.18 -1.90
N PRO A 159 21.79 12.23 -1.11
CA PRO A 159 22.36 13.55 -1.28
C PRO A 159 23.87 13.63 -0.92
N ALA A 160 24.41 12.63 -0.22
CA ALA A 160 25.85 12.53 0.04
C ALA A 160 26.64 12.09 -1.21
N VAL A 161 25.97 11.47 -2.18
CA VAL A 161 26.55 11.02 -3.45
C VAL A 161 26.11 11.90 -4.61
N ILE A 162 24.83 12.24 -4.66
CA ILE A 162 24.21 13.04 -5.72
C ILE A 162 23.92 14.43 -5.14
N THR A 163 24.85 15.35 -5.30
CA THR A 163 24.82 16.68 -4.66
C THR A 163 23.82 17.65 -5.29
N ALA A 164 23.47 17.44 -6.57
CA ALA A 164 22.42 18.20 -7.26
C ALA A 164 21.20 17.27 -7.46
N PRO A 165 19.96 17.70 -7.12
CA PRO A 165 18.78 16.90 -7.36
C PRO A 165 18.69 16.43 -8.81
N PRO A 166 18.34 15.15 -9.07
CA PRO A 166 18.08 14.65 -10.42
C PRO A 166 17.06 15.54 -11.14
N ALA A 167 17.42 16.04 -12.32
CA ALA A 167 16.60 16.95 -13.10
C ALA A 167 15.72 16.22 -14.13
N SER A 168 16.10 15.02 -14.51
CA SER A 168 15.39 14.16 -15.46
C SER A 168 15.29 12.72 -14.93
N TRP A 169 14.23 12.04 -15.26
CA TRP A 169 14.10 10.59 -15.02
C TRP A 169 15.19 9.77 -15.71
N PHE A 170 15.69 10.26 -16.86
CA PHE A 170 16.80 9.62 -17.59
C PHE A 170 18.15 9.71 -16.87
N ASP A 171 18.25 10.51 -15.81
CA ASP A 171 19.46 10.59 -14.99
C ASP A 171 19.86 9.24 -14.38
N VAL A 172 18.91 8.30 -14.20
CA VAL A 172 19.18 6.92 -13.75
C VAL A 172 20.12 6.16 -14.70
N MET A 173 20.23 6.60 -15.96
CA MET A 173 21.11 6.00 -16.97
C MET A 173 22.54 6.56 -16.97
N LYS A 174 22.87 7.52 -16.09
CA LYS A 174 24.22 8.05 -15.97
C LYS A 174 25.23 6.96 -15.59
N PRO A 175 26.39 6.88 -16.25
CA PRO A 175 27.36 5.81 -16.03
C PRO A 175 27.83 5.67 -14.59
N GLU A 176 27.89 6.79 -13.84
CA GLU A 176 28.32 6.83 -12.44
C GLU A 176 27.36 6.10 -11.48
N TYR A 177 26.13 5.84 -11.90
CA TYR A 177 25.13 5.13 -11.10
C TYR A 177 25.03 3.64 -11.44
N LYS A 178 25.87 3.15 -12.36
CA LYS A 178 25.87 1.74 -12.77
C LYS A 178 26.03 0.81 -11.56
N GLY A 179 25.10 -0.14 -11.41
CA GLY A 179 25.06 -1.09 -10.30
C GLY A 179 24.61 -0.48 -8.97
N LYS A 180 24.04 0.76 -8.99
CA LYS A 180 23.56 1.48 -7.80
C LYS A 180 22.15 2.05 -7.96
N VAL A 181 21.47 1.72 -9.05
CA VAL A 181 20.08 2.10 -9.30
C VAL A 181 19.16 1.06 -8.66
N ALA A 182 18.14 1.48 -7.95
CA ALA A 182 17.08 0.60 -7.48
C ALA A 182 15.87 0.64 -8.41
N MET A 183 15.31 -0.53 -8.68
CA MET A 183 13.98 -0.71 -9.25
C MET A 183 13.10 -1.41 -8.22
N VAL A 184 11.79 -1.23 -8.28
CA VAL A 184 10.83 -1.90 -7.38
C VAL A 184 9.76 -2.62 -8.20
N ASP A 185 9.32 -3.78 -7.71
CA ASP A 185 8.25 -4.59 -8.32
C ASP A 185 6.86 -4.02 -7.99
N ASP A 186 6.61 -2.82 -8.53
CA ASP A 186 5.31 -2.14 -8.52
C ASP A 186 4.91 -1.87 -9.97
N PRO A 187 4.09 -2.76 -10.57
CA PRO A 187 3.73 -2.65 -12.00
C PRO A 187 3.12 -1.30 -12.35
N LEU A 188 2.07 -0.92 -11.62
CA LEU A 188 1.38 0.33 -11.90
C LEU A 188 2.27 1.54 -11.62
N GLY A 189 2.96 1.59 -10.47
CA GLY A 189 3.86 2.70 -10.12
C GLY A 189 4.90 2.95 -11.20
N ASN A 190 5.51 1.89 -11.74
CA ASN A 190 6.44 2.00 -12.86
C ASN A 190 5.76 2.58 -14.12
N LEU A 191 4.55 2.14 -14.47
CA LEU A 191 3.83 2.65 -15.62
C LEU A 191 3.41 4.12 -15.46
N LEU A 192 2.97 4.52 -14.25
CA LEU A 192 2.60 5.89 -13.93
C LEU A 192 3.75 6.89 -14.17
N VAL A 193 4.99 6.46 -13.98
CA VAL A 193 6.19 7.28 -14.21
C VAL A 193 6.70 7.13 -15.63
N TRP A 194 6.99 5.91 -16.06
CA TRP A 194 7.74 5.66 -17.28
C TRP A 194 6.90 5.72 -18.54
N GLY A 195 5.58 5.48 -18.44
CA GLY A 195 4.68 5.53 -19.59
C GLY A 195 4.76 6.85 -20.34
N ARG A 196 4.55 7.97 -19.64
CA ARG A 196 4.70 9.31 -20.22
C ARG A 196 6.15 9.67 -20.49
N THR A 197 7.05 9.37 -19.58
CA THR A 197 8.47 9.75 -19.64
C THR A 197 9.12 9.23 -20.94
N VAL A 198 8.87 7.96 -21.29
CA VAL A 198 9.48 7.31 -22.45
C VAL A 198 8.77 7.65 -23.76
N THR A 199 7.44 7.80 -23.72
CA THR A 199 6.64 7.91 -24.94
C THR A 199 6.20 9.33 -25.28
N GLY A 200 6.20 10.23 -24.30
CA GLY A 200 5.60 11.57 -24.43
C GLY A 200 4.06 11.55 -24.47
N ALA A 201 3.42 10.40 -24.20
CA ALA A 201 1.96 10.29 -24.16
C ALA A 201 1.36 11.26 -23.14
N GLU A 202 0.20 11.85 -23.44
CA GLU A 202 -0.48 12.76 -22.55
C GLU A 202 -0.92 12.05 -21.26
N VAL A 203 -1.49 10.85 -21.41
CA VAL A 203 -1.88 9.96 -20.32
C VAL A 203 -0.93 8.76 -20.32
N GLY A 204 -0.03 8.71 -19.33
CA GLY A 204 1.08 7.75 -19.29
C GLY A 204 0.68 6.28 -19.22
N THR A 205 -0.57 5.99 -18.87
CA THR A 205 -1.11 4.63 -18.78
C THR A 205 -1.96 4.22 -19.99
N LEU A 206 -2.33 5.17 -20.86
CA LEU A 206 -3.09 4.91 -22.09
C LEU A 206 -2.13 4.87 -23.29
N LEU A 207 -1.42 3.77 -23.43
CA LEU A 207 -0.39 3.54 -24.43
C LEU A 207 -0.88 2.58 -25.52
N THR A 208 -0.44 2.77 -26.77
CA THR A 208 -0.58 1.70 -27.75
C THR A 208 0.33 0.51 -27.37
N LYS A 209 0.09 -0.68 -27.95
CA LYS A 209 0.96 -1.86 -27.72
C LYS A 209 2.43 -1.57 -28.06
N GLU A 210 2.68 -0.81 -29.09
CA GLU A 210 4.04 -0.39 -29.50
C GLU A 210 4.68 0.58 -28.48
N GLN A 211 3.90 1.52 -27.97
CA GLN A 211 4.38 2.44 -26.93
C GLN A 211 4.67 1.70 -25.62
N LEU A 212 3.79 0.78 -25.22
CA LEU A 212 3.99 -0.05 -24.03
C LEU A 212 5.27 -0.89 -24.17
N ALA A 213 5.46 -1.55 -25.32
CA ALA A 213 6.68 -2.30 -25.59
C ALA A 213 7.94 -1.44 -25.43
N LYS A 214 7.93 -0.19 -25.95
CA LYS A 214 9.06 0.75 -25.80
C LYS A 214 9.34 1.09 -24.33
N VAL A 215 8.30 1.28 -23.52
CA VAL A 215 8.46 1.54 -22.08
C VAL A 215 9.13 0.34 -21.41
N ILE A 216 8.64 -0.85 -21.68
CA ILE A 216 9.18 -2.08 -21.08
C ILE A 216 10.60 -2.35 -21.59
N ASP A 217 10.91 -2.14 -22.86
CA ASP A 217 12.28 -2.26 -23.39
C ASP A 217 13.26 -1.33 -22.67
N PHE A 218 12.84 -0.06 -22.46
CA PHE A 218 13.65 0.88 -21.68
C PHE A 218 13.86 0.42 -20.24
N MET A 219 12.81 -0.06 -19.58
CA MET A 219 12.92 -0.58 -18.21
C MET A 219 13.81 -1.82 -18.13
N ILE A 220 13.77 -2.70 -19.13
CA ILE A 220 14.71 -3.83 -19.27
C ILE A 220 16.14 -3.33 -19.42
N GLU A 221 16.35 -2.26 -20.22
CA GLU A 221 17.66 -1.64 -20.35
C GLU A 221 18.18 -1.10 -19.00
N VAL A 222 17.34 -0.40 -18.24
CA VAL A 222 17.70 0.07 -16.88
C VAL A 222 18.03 -1.11 -15.98
N LYS A 223 17.18 -2.13 -15.97
CA LYS A 223 17.36 -3.34 -15.15
C LYS A 223 18.70 -4.04 -15.43
N THR A 224 19.01 -4.25 -16.69
CA THR A 224 20.18 -5.04 -17.10
C THR A 224 21.48 -4.24 -17.07
N LYS A 225 21.44 -2.92 -17.31
CA LYS A 225 22.64 -2.09 -17.43
C LYS A 225 22.97 -1.28 -16.18
N GLN A 226 21.97 -0.88 -15.38
CA GLN A 226 22.11 0.10 -14.31
C GLN A 226 21.70 -0.45 -12.93
N ALA A 227 20.69 -1.33 -12.88
CA ALA A 227 20.12 -1.72 -11.61
C ALA A 227 21.08 -2.53 -10.75
N ARG A 228 21.07 -2.22 -9.44
CA ARG A 228 21.66 -3.07 -8.38
C ARG A 228 20.76 -4.24 -8.09
N ALA A 229 19.45 -3.98 -8.02
CA ALA A 229 18.43 -4.98 -7.77
C ALA A 229 17.05 -4.49 -8.24
N PHE A 230 16.16 -5.46 -8.42
CA PHE A 230 14.74 -5.28 -8.59
C PHE A 230 14.08 -5.72 -7.27
N PHE A 231 13.74 -4.74 -6.43
CA PHE A 231 13.29 -4.97 -5.06
C PHE A 231 11.81 -5.37 -5.03
N ALA A 232 11.45 -6.24 -4.09
CA ALA A 232 10.06 -6.65 -3.93
C ALA A 232 9.19 -5.54 -3.30
N THR A 233 9.77 -4.72 -2.42
CA THR A 233 9.03 -3.68 -1.69
C THR A 233 9.80 -2.37 -1.57
N TYR A 234 9.09 -1.28 -1.30
CA TYR A 234 9.69 0.03 -0.96
C TYR A 234 10.47 -0.01 0.36
N GLY A 235 10.08 -0.90 1.29
CA GLY A 235 10.83 -1.13 2.53
C GLY A 235 12.22 -1.71 2.28
N ASP A 236 12.33 -2.66 1.33
CA ASP A 236 13.62 -3.23 0.92
C ASP A 236 14.53 -2.17 0.28
N MET A 237 13.96 -1.19 -0.46
CA MET A 237 14.71 -0.07 -1.00
C MET A 237 15.26 0.83 0.11
N ALA A 238 14.46 1.13 1.15
CA ALA A 238 14.91 1.90 2.30
C ALA A 238 16.09 1.20 3.01
N ASP A 239 16.02 -0.13 3.12
CA ASP A 239 17.12 -0.95 3.67
C ASP A 239 18.38 -0.89 2.80
N ALA A 240 18.23 -0.96 1.49
CA ALA A 240 19.35 -0.88 0.56
C ALA A 240 20.03 0.51 0.58
N PHE A 241 19.26 1.60 0.70
CA PHE A 241 19.82 2.92 0.96
C PHE A 241 20.60 2.96 2.28
N ALA A 242 20.04 2.44 3.36
CA ALA A 242 20.70 2.40 4.67
C ALA A 242 22.02 1.63 4.63
N ARG A 243 22.12 0.58 3.82
CA ARG A 243 23.34 -0.20 3.59
C ARG A 243 24.28 0.40 2.54
N ASN A 244 23.95 1.57 1.94
CA ASN A 244 24.68 2.22 0.84
C ASN A 244 24.85 1.33 -0.41
N GLU A 245 23.91 0.43 -0.65
CA GLU A 245 23.91 -0.46 -1.83
C GLU A 245 23.39 0.24 -3.08
N ILE A 246 22.52 1.25 -2.90
CA ILE A 246 21.92 2.05 -3.96
C ILE A 246 22.10 3.53 -3.70
N VAL A 247 22.02 4.35 -4.75
CA VAL A 247 22.14 5.81 -4.64
C VAL A 247 21.00 6.57 -5.31
N ILE A 248 20.21 5.90 -6.16
CA ILE A 248 19.10 6.50 -6.91
C ILE A 248 18.05 5.43 -7.25
N THR A 249 16.80 5.85 -7.44
CA THR A 249 15.69 4.93 -7.77
C THR A 249 15.04 5.27 -9.11
N THR A 250 14.41 4.30 -9.75
CA THR A 250 13.57 4.51 -10.95
C THR A 250 12.19 5.06 -10.63
N ILE A 251 11.68 4.77 -9.48
CA ILE A 251 10.50 5.34 -8.83
C ILE A 251 10.71 5.26 -7.32
N GLY A 252 9.99 6.06 -6.57
CA GLY A 252 10.05 6.04 -5.11
C GLY A 252 8.71 6.41 -4.50
N TRP A 253 8.72 6.47 -3.19
CA TRP A 253 7.65 6.99 -2.37
C TRP A 253 8.29 7.78 -1.22
N GLU A 254 7.70 8.89 -0.84
CA GLU A 254 8.27 9.79 0.18
C GLU A 254 8.53 9.08 1.52
N ALA A 255 7.72 8.07 1.88
CA ALA A 255 7.90 7.25 3.07
C ALA A 255 9.26 6.53 3.11
N VAL A 256 9.86 6.20 1.97
CA VAL A 256 11.20 5.59 1.90
C VAL A 256 12.25 6.48 2.58
N ALA A 257 12.11 7.81 2.46
CA ALA A 257 13.01 8.75 3.14
C ALA A 257 12.86 8.69 4.67
N VAL A 258 11.62 8.58 5.16
CA VAL A 258 11.34 8.42 6.60
C VAL A 258 11.94 7.12 7.13
N TRP A 259 11.70 6.01 6.43
CA TRP A 259 12.19 4.69 6.85
C TRP A 259 13.71 4.58 6.79
N ALA A 260 14.36 5.16 5.78
CA ALA A 260 15.81 5.23 5.70
C ALA A 260 16.39 6.07 6.84
N LYS A 261 15.76 7.22 7.18
CA LYS A 261 16.17 8.08 8.29
C LYS A 261 16.10 7.36 9.64
N GLN A 262 15.06 6.55 9.88
CA GLN A 262 14.95 5.71 11.09
C GLN A 262 16.13 4.72 11.22
N LYS A 263 16.74 4.35 10.08
CA LYS A 263 17.93 3.48 10.00
C LYS A 263 19.25 4.26 9.93
N GLY A 264 19.20 5.57 10.20
CA GLY A 264 20.37 6.45 10.24
C GLY A 264 20.85 6.94 8.86
N LYS A 265 20.07 6.74 7.79
CA LYS A 265 20.42 7.15 6.43
C LYS A 265 19.57 8.33 5.97
N GLN A 266 20.22 9.45 5.68
CA GLN A 266 19.57 10.60 5.05
C GLN A 266 19.45 10.34 3.55
N ILE A 267 18.23 10.41 3.01
CA ILE A 267 17.96 10.44 1.56
C ILE A 267 17.05 11.61 1.23
N ALA A 268 17.08 12.03 -0.01
CA ALA A 268 16.27 13.11 -0.55
C ALA A 268 15.43 12.59 -1.73
N TYR A 269 14.48 13.40 -2.18
CA TYR A 269 13.68 13.11 -3.36
C TYR A 269 13.41 14.37 -4.17
N SER A 270 13.10 14.17 -5.44
CA SER A 270 12.72 15.25 -6.36
C SER A 270 11.73 14.75 -7.41
N ILE A 271 10.91 15.65 -7.92
CA ILE A 271 10.10 15.43 -9.11
C ILE A 271 10.83 16.04 -10.28
N PRO A 272 11.34 15.22 -11.25
CA PRO A 272 12.03 15.71 -12.44
C PRO A 272 11.17 16.60 -13.33
N GLN A 273 11.81 17.24 -14.32
CA GLN A 273 11.14 18.19 -15.23
C GLN A 273 10.01 17.58 -16.06
N GLU A 274 10.06 16.29 -16.34
CA GLU A 274 9.00 15.56 -17.08
C GLU A 274 7.73 15.41 -16.25
N GLY A 275 7.80 15.73 -14.94
CA GLY A 275 6.73 15.44 -13.99
C GLY A 275 6.75 13.99 -13.53
N THR A 276 5.70 13.55 -12.84
CA THR A 276 5.56 12.19 -12.35
C THR A 276 4.11 11.73 -12.36
N GLY A 277 3.88 10.45 -12.12
CA GLY A 277 2.59 9.94 -11.65
C GLY A 277 2.37 10.27 -10.19
N MET A 278 1.12 10.34 -9.77
CA MET A 278 0.75 10.37 -8.36
C MET A 278 -0.18 9.22 -8.05
N PHE A 279 -0.15 8.78 -6.81
CA PHE A 279 -1.15 7.88 -6.29
C PHE A 279 -2.21 8.67 -5.52
N MET A 280 -3.41 8.14 -5.52
CA MET A 280 -4.51 8.50 -4.65
C MET A 280 -5.20 7.19 -4.29
N ASP A 281 -5.11 6.83 -3.02
CA ASP A 281 -5.68 5.58 -2.57
C ASP A 281 -7.01 5.80 -1.88
N CYS A 282 -7.89 4.84 -2.08
CA CYS A 282 -9.25 4.85 -1.56
C CYS A 282 -9.43 3.72 -0.55
N LEU A 283 -10.15 4.00 0.53
CA LEU A 283 -10.75 3.00 1.38
C LEU A 283 -11.95 2.39 0.65
N CYS A 284 -11.95 1.09 0.45
CA CYS A 284 -13.01 0.39 -0.26
C CYS A 284 -13.54 -0.76 0.59
N ILE A 285 -14.84 -1.00 0.50
CA ILE A 285 -15.52 -2.11 1.16
C ILE A 285 -15.65 -3.26 0.16
N PRO A 286 -14.99 -4.41 0.40
CA PRO A 286 -15.16 -5.58 -0.44
C PRO A 286 -16.61 -6.10 -0.42
N LYS A 287 -17.00 -6.78 -1.51
CA LYS A 287 -18.30 -7.42 -1.65
C LYS A 287 -18.57 -8.38 -0.50
N ASP A 288 -19.83 -8.38 0.00
CA ASP A 288 -20.28 -9.22 1.11
C ASP A 288 -19.45 -9.03 2.40
N CYS A 289 -19.01 -7.79 2.69
CA CYS A 289 -18.28 -7.45 3.91
C CYS A 289 -19.04 -7.91 5.16
N PRO A 290 -18.44 -8.74 6.04
CA PRO A 290 -19.16 -9.31 7.19
C PRO A 290 -19.47 -8.29 8.29
N HIS A 291 -18.71 -7.20 8.40
CA HIS A 291 -18.82 -6.23 9.48
C HIS A 291 -19.03 -4.80 8.99
N VAL A 292 -19.88 -4.59 7.97
CA VAL A 292 -20.04 -3.33 7.23
C VAL A 292 -20.27 -2.10 8.13
N ASP A 293 -21.08 -2.21 9.20
CA ASP A 293 -21.35 -1.07 10.08
C ASP A 293 -20.12 -0.67 10.89
N LEU A 294 -19.35 -1.64 11.37
CA LEU A 294 -18.09 -1.40 12.07
C LEU A 294 -17.03 -0.80 11.12
N VAL A 295 -17.02 -1.25 9.87
CA VAL A 295 -16.13 -0.72 8.82
C VAL A 295 -16.44 0.74 8.51
N TYR A 296 -17.72 1.16 8.47
CA TYR A 296 -18.05 2.59 8.35
C TYR A 296 -17.53 3.40 9.54
N GLY A 297 -17.63 2.85 10.76
CA GLY A 297 -17.02 3.47 11.95
C GLY A 297 -15.50 3.61 11.80
N LEU A 298 -14.85 2.56 11.31
CA LEU A 298 -13.40 2.56 11.07
C LEU A 298 -12.97 3.54 9.97
N ILE A 299 -13.73 3.64 8.86
CA ILE A 299 -13.49 4.64 7.81
C ILE A 299 -13.60 6.06 8.38
N ASN A 300 -14.65 6.35 9.19
CA ASN A 300 -14.79 7.64 9.83
C ASN A 300 -13.64 7.95 10.80
N HIS A 301 -13.15 6.93 11.52
CA HIS A 301 -11.97 7.06 12.38
C HIS A 301 -10.72 7.39 11.56
N ILE A 302 -10.41 6.63 10.51
CA ILE A 302 -9.24 6.83 9.62
C ILE A 302 -9.25 8.25 9.01
N LEU A 303 -10.42 8.75 8.66
CA LEU A 303 -10.60 10.07 8.04
C LEU A 303 -10.65 11.22 9.06
N SER A 304 -10.65 10.94 10.36
CA SER A 304 -10.66 12.00 11.36
C SER A 304 -9.29 12.71 11.46
N PRO A 305 -9.24 13.96 11.96
CA PRO A 305 -8.05 14.79 11.86
C PRO A 305 -6.79 14.20 12.51
N GLU A 306 -6.90 13.62 13.70
CA GLU A 306 -5.75 13.09 14.45
C GLU A 306 -5.14 11.85 13.77
N PRO A 307 -5.89 10.78 13.37
CA PRO A 307 -5.37 9.68 12.60
C PRO A 307 -4.76 10.10 11.26
N GLN A 308 -5.38 11.03 10.54
CA GLN A 308 -4.83 11.59 9.30
C GLN A 308 -3.49 12.30 9.54
N ASN A 309 -3.38 13.12 10.59
CA ASN A 309 -2.13 13.79 10.95
C ASN A 309 -1.04 12.79 11.35
N GLN A 310 -1.38 11.76 12.14
CA GLN A 310 -0.42 10.72 12.54
C GLN A 310 0.10 9.99 11.30
N PHE A 311 -0.78 9.56 10.40
CA PHE A 311 -0.40 8.92 9.14
C PHE A 311 0.53 9.78 8.31
N ALA A 312 0.15 11.05 8.07
CA ALA A 312 0.96 11.97 7.29
C ALA A 312 2.37 12.15 7.87
N THR A 313 2.46 12.24 9.21
CA THR A 313 3.74 12.45 9.91
C THR A 313 4.63 11.21 9.84
N GLU A 314 4.06 10.02 10.02
CA GLU A 314 4.81 8.76 10.05
C GLU A 314 5.20 8.28 8.65
N GLN A 315 4.36 8.54 7.63
CA GLN A 315 4.58 8.05 6.27
C GLN A 315 5.06 9.15 5.29
N SER A 316 5.17 10.41 5.76
CA SER A 316 5.45 11.55 4.87
C SER A 316 4.50 11.61 3.68
N ALA A 317 3.21 11.37 3.93
CA ALA A 317 2.18 11.24 2.89
C ALA A 317 1.18 12.42 2.91
N GLY A 318 0.56 12.68 1.78
CA GLY A 318 -0.57 13.59 1.68
C GLY A 318 -1.85 12.96 2.26
N ILE A 319 -2.69 13.77 2.84
CA ILE A 319 -3.99 13.39 3.41
C ILE A 319 -5.13 14.09 2.69
N THR A 320 -6.32 13.56 2.83
CA THR A 320 -7.47 14.11 2.10
C THR A 320 -8.39 14.97 2.95
N ASN A 321 -8.39 14.81 4.27
CA ASN A 321 -9.23 15.65 5.14
C ASN A 321 -8.58 17.02 5.38
N LEU A 322 -9.17 18.07 4.78
CA LEU A 322 -8.69 19.46 4.88
C LEU A 322 -8.68 19.99 6.31
N LYS A 323 -9.54 19.47 7.20
CA LYS A 323 -9.53 19.84 8.62
C LYS A 323 -8.31 19.31 9.39
N ALA A 324 -7.64 18.29 8.88
CA ALA A 324 -6.41 17.77 9.46
C ALA A 324 -5.17 18.58 9.03
N VAL A 325 -5.23 19.29 7.90
CA VAL A 325 -4.08 20.05 7.35
C VAL A 325 -3.45 21.04 8.36
N PRO A 326 -4.19 21.77 9.18
CA PRO A 326 -3.60 22.65 10.20
C PRO A 326 -2.77 21.92 11.26
N LEU A 327 -3.01 20.61 11.47
CA LEU A 327 -2.30 19.78 12.44
C LEU A 327 -0.95 19.27 11.90
N LEU A 328 -0.78 19.27 10.56
CA LEU A 328 0.42 18.74 9.92
C LEU A 328 1.67 19.58 10.28
N PRO A 329 2.83 18.93 10.38
CA PRO A 329 4.13 19.61 10.36
C PRO A 329 4.25 20.58 9.17
N GLU A 330 4.94 21.71 9.38
CA GLU A 330 5.04 22.77 8.38
C GLU A 330 5.72 22.31 7.08
N ASP A 331 6.71 21.45 7.17
CA ASP A 331 7.41 20.86 6.04
C ASP A 331 6.49 19.99 5.18
N LEU A 332 5.62 19.18 5.79
CA LEU A 332 4.61 18.40 5.08
C LEU A 332 3.57 19.30 4.39
N ARG A 333 3.09 20.33 5.08
CA ARG A 333 2.12 21.28 4.47
C ARG A 333 2.71 21.96 3.24
N LYS A 334 4.01 22.29 3.27
CA LYS A 334 4.72 22.89 2.13
C LYS A 334 4.96 21.90 1.01
N SER A 335 5.36 20.68 1.34
CA SER A 335 5.67 19.64 0.35
C SER A 335 4.46 19.26 -0.48
N TYR A 336 3.28 19.14 0.15
CA TYR A 336 2.03 18.77 -0.50
C TYR A 336 1.23 19.96 -1.02
N ASN A 337 1.65 21.21 -0.71
CA ASN A 337 1.06 22.45 -1.20
C ASN A 337 -0.49 22.47 -1.18
N TYR A 338 -1.08 22.18 -0.01
CA TYR A 338 -2.55 22.15 0.15
C TYR A 338 -3.25 23.46 -0.23
N ALA A 339 -2.51 24.56 -0.30
CA ALA A 339 -3.04 25.85 -0.76
C ALA A 339 -3.25 25.89 -2.28
N ASP A 340 -2.55 25.04 -3.05
CA ASP A 340 -2.63 24.96 -4.51
C ASP A 340 -2.44 23.50 -4.98
N ILE A 341 -3.42 22.66 -4.67
CA ILE A 341 -3.44 21.25 -5.10
C ILE A 341 -3.48 21.15 -6.63
N ASP A 342 -4.20 22.06 -7.29
CA ASP A 342 -4.28 22.07 -8.76
C ASP A 342 -2.90 22.30 -9.39
N GLY A 343 -2.10 23.24 -8.85
CA GLY A 343 -0.71 23.46 -9.28
C GLY A 343 0.19 22.25 -9.01
N PHE A 344 -0.01 21.53 -7.89
CA PHE A 344 0.69 20.26 -7.63
C PHE A 344 0.32 19.21 -8.70
N MET A 345 -0.97 19.05 -9.02
CA MET A 345 -1.48 18.09 -10.00
C MET A 345 -1.05 18.37 -11.44
N GLN A 346 -0.53 19.57 -11.74
CA GLN A 346 0.10 19.83 -13.05
C GLN A 346 1.45 19.10 -13.21
N ARG A 347 2.16 18.87 -12.11
CA ARG A 347 3.48 18.22 -12.08
C ARG A 347 3.39 16.74 -11.71
N ALA A 348 2.46 16.38 -10.86
CA ALA A 348 2.18 14.99 -10.47
C ALA A 348 0.73 14.67 -10.87
N ARG A 349 0.53 13.69 -11.75
CA ARG A 349 -0.75 13.46 -12.40
C ARG A 349 -1.40 12.16 -11.96
N LEU A 350 -2.71 12.22 -11.74
CA LEU A 350 -3.55 11.03 -11.58
C LEU A 350 -3.84 10.43 -12.96
N TYR A 351 -3.60 9.13 -13.11
CA TYR A 351 -3.90 8.40 -14.33
C TYR A 351 -4.85 7.24 -14.05
N PRO A 352 -5.78 6.91 -14.97
CA PRO A 352 -6.52 5.66 -14.90
C PRO A 352 -5.56 4.46 -15.05
N VAL A 353 -6.02 3.26 -14.74
CA VAL A 353 -5.31 2.05 -15.18
C VAL A 353 -5.56 1.80 -16.67
N PRO A 354 -4.74 0.98 -17.35
CA PRO A 354 -5.01 0.57 -18.72
C PRO A 354 -6.42 -0.01 -18.88
N PRO A 355 -7.07 0.15 -20.05
CA PRO A 355 -8.43 -0.36 -20.29
C PRO A 355 -8.45 -1.89 -20.28
N THR A 356 -9.59 -2.47 -19.92
CA THR A 356 -9.80 -3.93 -19.96
C THR A 356 -10.27 -4.43 -21.32
N LYS A 357 -10.77 -3.53 -22.17
CA LYS A 357 -11.34 -3.85 -23.50
C LYS A 357 -10.39 -3.46 -24.61
N GLU A 358 -10.31 -4.33 -25.62
CA GLU A 358 -9.56 -4.07 -26.83
C GLU A 358 -9.99 -2.74 -27.49
N GLY A 359 -9.01 -2.01 -28.01
CA GLY A 359 -9.19 -0.71 -28.63
C GLY A 359 -7.87 -0.17 -29.20
N GLN A 360 -7.72 1.16 -29.20
CA GLN A 360 -6.48 1.79 -29.68
C GLN A 360 -5.33 1.67 -28.67
N TYR A 361 -5.63 1.40 -27.41
CA TYR A 361 -4.63 1.27 -26.35
C TYR A 361 -4.43 -0.20 -25.97
N ALA A 362 -3.24 -0.50 -25.47
CA ALA A 362 -2.94 -1.77 -24.82
C ALA A 362 -3.90 -1.99 -23.64
N THR A 363 -4.38 -3.21 -23.53
CA THR A 363 -5.26 -3.59 -22.42
C THR A 363 -4.49 -3.78 -21.13
N TYR A 364 -5.21 -3.90 -20.03
CA TYR A 364 -4.62 -4.26 -18.74
C TYR A 364 -3.89 -5.61 -18.77
N ASP A 365 -4.43 -6.58 -19.51
CA ASP A 365 -3.80 -7.89 -19.70
C ASP A 365 -2.51 -7.77 -20.54
N ASP A 366 -2.51 -6.97 -21.62
CA ASP A 366 -1.29 -6.67 -22.39
C ASP A 366 -0.22 -6.03 -21.49
N PHE A 367 -0.63 -5.13 -20.59
CA PHE A 367 0.29 -4.49 -19.65
C PHE A 367 0.92 -5.50 -18.70
N LEU A 368 0.13 -6.40 -18.09
CA LEU A 368 0.65 -7.43 -17.18
C LEU A 368 1.57 -8.40 -17.92
N GLU A 369 1.24 -8.82 -19.14
CA GLU A 369 2.09 -9.69 -19.96
C GLU A 369 3.46 -9.04 -20.24
N GLU A 370 3.46 -7.78 -20.68
CA GLU A 370 4.68 -7.02 -20.92
C GLU A 370 5.49 -6.79 -19.64
N TYR A 371 4.83 -6.53 -18.51
CA TYR A 371 5.52 -6.39 -17.23
C TYR A 371 6.18 -7.70 -16.77
N GLU A 372 5.54 -8.85 -17.01
CA GLU A 372 6.17 -10.15 -16.78
C GLU A 372 7.40 -10.37 -17.67
N ARG A 373 7.45 -9.77 -18.89
CA ARG A 373 8.65 -9.76 -19.73
C ARG A 373 9.79 -8.99 -19.06
N LEU A 374 9.51 -7.85 -18.44
CA LEU A 374 10.49 -7.11 -17.63
C LEU A 374 10.99 -7.95 -16.44
N LYS A 375 10.10 -8.66 -15.74
CA LYS A 375 10.50 -9.46 -14.57
C LYS A 375 11.43 -10.63 -14.96
N ARG A 376 11.23 -11.21 -16.13
CA ARG A 376 12.07 -12.32 -16.63
C ARG A 376 13.42 -11.88 -17.23
N ALA A 377 13.58 -10.63 -17.64
CA ALA A 377 14.83 -10.09 -18.17
C ALA A 377 15.87 -9.87 -17.05
#